data_a88b45971c27ea3e56ed391f5f406986
#
_entry.id   a88b45971c27ea3e56ed391f5f406986
#
_cell.length_a   1.000
_cell.length_b   1.000
_cell.length_c   1.000
_cell.angle_alpha   90.00
_cell.angle_beta   90.00
_cell.angle_gamma   90.00
#
_symmetry.space_group_name_H-M   'P 1'
#
loop_
_entity.id
_entity.type
_entity.pdbx_description
1 polymer ?
#
loop_
_entity_poly.entity_id
_entity_poly.type
_entity_poly.pdbx_seq_one_letter_code
_entity_poly.pdbx_strand_id
1 'polypeptide(L)'
;RLEKLYEGKAKVIYGTDDPDLFVQYFKDEASAFDGKKRGVIEDKGVINNTISSRLFTFLEGRGIATHFVEKLSEREMVVKSLEIIPVEVVMRNVAAGSLSKRMGIEEGTTLKMPIVELYYKSDPLGDPMINYYHIEAFKLAERSEVEEMERVGMEVNTHLSRFFDERGITLVDFKLEFGRHKGEILLGDEITPDGCRLWDKETSEKMDKDRFRRDLGKVEESYREVARKVCSPAGGAAGGEG
;
A
#
# COMPACT_ATOMS: atom_id res chain seq x y z
N ARG A 1 -4.27 6.82 -22.95
CA ARG A 1 -5.44 6.79 -22.07
C ARG A 1 -6.67 7.37 -22.76
N LEU A 2 -7.84 6.81 -22.46
CA LEU A 2 -9.15 7.26 -22.95
C LEU A 2 -9.91 8.05 -21.86
N GLU A 3 -11.20 7.75 -21.70
CA GLU A 3 -12.07 8.40 -20.71
C GLU A 3 -11.67 8.06 -19.27
N LYS A 4 -12.02 8.96 -18.37
CA LYS A 4 -11.89 8.74 -16.93
C LYS A 4 -12.98 7.79 -16.46
N LEU A 5 -12.58 6.63 -15.91
CA LEU A 5 -13.49 5.62 -15.39
C LEU A 5 -13.80 5.84 -13.90
N TYR A 6 -12.78 6.23 -13.14
CA TYR A 6 -12.91 6.41 -11.68
C TYR A 6 -11.92 7.47 -11.20
N GLU A 7 -12.33 8.21 -10.17
CA GLU A 7 -11.45 9.14 -9.46
C GLU A 7 -11.59 8.96 -7.95
N GLY A 8 -10.51 8.55 -7.32
CA GLY A 8 -10.37 8.43 -5.87
C GLY A 8 -9.59 9.58 -5.25
N LYS A 9 -9.29 9.43 -3.96
CA LYS A 9 -8.57 10.43 -3.15
C LYS A 9 -7.15 10.70 -3.66
N ALA A 10 -6.44 9.66 -4.10
CA ALA A 10 -5.03 9.70 -4.48
C ALA A 10 -4.76 9.34 -5.95
N LYS A 11 -5.74 8.81 -6.66
CA LYS A 11 -5.58 8.23 -8.00
C LYS A 11 -6.76 8.53 -8.92
N VAL A 12 -6.47 8.47 -10.22
CA VAL A 12 -7.50 8.45 -11.28
C VAL A 12 -7.23 7.24 -12.17
N ILE A 13 -8.29 6.52 -12.53
CA ILE A 13 -8.25 5.38 -13.45
C ILE A 13 -8.84 5.81 -14.78
N TYR A 14 -8.10 5.57 -15.86
CA TYR A 14 -8.52 5.82 -17.22
C TYR A 14 -8.62 4.52 -18.01
N GLY A 15 -9.58 4.46 -18.92
CA GLY A 15 -9.69 3.40 -19.91
C GLY A 15 -8.53 3.42 -20.91
N THR A 16 -8.36 2.29 -21.61
CA THR A 16 -7.48 2.13 -22.77
C THR A 16 -8.24 1.50 -23.93
N ASP A 17 -7.60 1.36 -25.09
CA ASP A 17 -8.19 0.64 -26.24
C ASP A 17 -8.33 -0.88 -25.95
N ASP A 18 -7.60 -1.40 -24.97
CA ASP A 18 -7.72 -2.76 -24.47
C ASP A 18 -8.59 -2.78 -23.21
N PRO A 19 -9.77 -3.44 -23.22
CA PRO A 19 -10.66 -3.48 -22.06
C PRO A 19 -10.07 -4.21 -20.83
N ASP A 20 -9.02 -4.99 -21.04
CA ASP A 20 -8.31 -5.70 -19.98
C ASP A 20 -7.24 -4.83 -19.29
N LEU A 21 -6.99 -3.61 -19.80
CA LEU A 21 -5.94 -2.73 -19.31
C LEU A 21 -6.48 -1.34 -18.98
N PHE A 22 -5.99 -0.78 -17.87
CA PHE A 22 -6.26 0.59 -17.46
C PHE A 22 -4.96 1.38 -17.30
N VAL A 23 -5.07 2.71 -17.34
CA VAL A 23 -3.99 3.61 -16.89
C VAL A 23 -4.36 4.18 -15.54
N GLN A 24 -3.51 3.91 -14.55
CA GLN A 24 -3.60 4.47 -13.21
C GLN A 24 -2.71 5.71 -13.12
N TYR A 25 -3.32 6.87 -12.85
CA TYR A 25 -2.63 8.15 -12.63
C TYR A 25 -2.59 8.47 -11.14
N PHE A 26 -1.42 8.85 -10.65
CA PHE A 26 -1.19 9.22 -9.25
C PHE A 26 -1.23 10.74 -9.05
N LYS A 27 -2.02 11.16 -8.07
CA LYS A 27 -2.26 12.56 -7.71
C LYS A 27 -1.36 13.01 -6.56
N ASP A 28 -1.16 14.33 -6.42
CA ASP A 28 -0.43 14.92 -5.30
C ASP A 28 -1.34 15.20 -4.09
N GLU A 29 -2.66 15.13 -4.27
CA GLU A 29 -3.60 15.32 -3.19
C GLU A 29 -3.43 14.25 -2.10
N ALA A 30 -3.40 14.73 -0.87
CA ALA A 30 -3.38 13.92 0.34
C ALA A 30 -4.63 14.18 1.17
N SER A 31 -5.22 13.11 1.70
CA SER A 31 -6.33 13.21 2.63
C SER A 31 -6.11 12.27 3.82
N ALA A 32 -6.60 12.67 4.98
CA ALA A 32 -6.58 11.87 6.20
C ALA A 32 -7.90 12.03 6.96
N PHE A 33 -8.19 11.08 7.88
CA PHE A 33 -9.38 11.09 8.73
C PHE A 33 -10.67 11.21 7.91
N ASP A 34 -10.85 10.33 6.91
CA ASP A 34 -12.02 10.27 6.02
C ASP A 34 -12.27 11.60 5.30
N GLY A 35 -11.19 12.24 4.85
CA GLY A 35 -11.23 13.50 4.10
C GLY A 35 -11.40 14.76 4.95
N LYS A 36 -11.42 14.66 6.27
CA LYS A 36 -11.48 15.83 7.19
C LYS A 36 -10.21 16.67 7.14
N LYS A 37 -9.06 16.06 6.85
CA LYS A 37 -7.80 16.75 6.59
C LYS A 37 -7.44 16.56 5.13
N ARG A 38 -7.19 17.65 4.42
CA ARG A 38 -6.79 17.65 3.01
C ARG A 38 -5.59 18.56 2.81
N GLY A 39 -4.75 18.22 1.84
CA GLY A 39 -3.58 19.00 1.46
C GLY A 39 -2.99 18.48 0.17
N VAL A 40 -1.92 19.11 -0.27
CA VAL A 40 -1.10 18.67 -1.40
C VAL A 40 0.29 18.39 -0.84
N ILE A 41 0.86 17.25 -1.24
CA ILE A 41 2.26 16.89 -0.98
C ILE A 41 2.95 16.94 -2.33
N GLU A 42 3.87 17.87 -2.50
CA GLU A 42 4.58 18.07 -3.76
C GLU A 42 5.28 16.78 -4.22
N ASP A 43 5.14 16.46 -5.51
CA ASP A 43 5.67 15.26 -6.16
C ASP A 43 5.17 13.92 -5.59
N LYS A 44 4.19 13.90 -4.69
CA LYS A 44 3.68 12.66 -4.10
C LYS A 44 3.27 11.64 -5.18
N GLY A 45 2.60 12.09 -6.23
CA GLY A 45 2.17 11.22 -7.33
C GLY A 45 3.35 10.57 -8.06
N VAL A 46 4.42 11.33 -8.34
CA VAL A 46 5.65 10.82 -8.94
C VAL A 46 6.33 9.79 -8.03
N ILE A 47 6.44 10.12 -6.76
CA ILE A 47 7.07 9.28 -5.74
C ILE A 47 6.29 7.98 -5.56
N ASN A 48 4.97 8.06 -5.39
CA ASN A 48 4.11 6.91 -5.17
C ASN A 48 4.10 5.97 -6.39
N ASN A 49 4.01 6.52 -7.62
CA ASN A 49 4.13 5.71 -8.83
C ASN A 49 5.50 5.00 -8.92
N THR A 50 6.57 5.69 -8.59
CA THR A 50 7.92 5.12 -8.61
C THR A 50 8.09 3.99 -7.60
N ILE A 51 7.65 4.21 -6.35
CA ILE A 51 7.72 3.21 -5.29
C ILE A 51 6.85 2.00 -5.63
N SER A 52 5.58 2.23 -6.01
CA SER A 52 4.62 1.17 -6.29
C SER A 52 5.07 0.31 -7.47
N SER A 53 5.51 0.92 -8.59
CA SER A 53 6.04 0.20 -9.74
C SER A 53 7.24 -0.67 -9.36
N ARG A 54 8.16 -0.14 -8.54
CA ARG A 54 9.35 -0.88 -8.09
C ARG A 54 9.00 -2.06 -7.21
N LEU A 55 8.04 -1.88 -6.29
CA LEU A 55 7.61 -2.92 -5.36
C LEU A 55 6.79 -4.01 -6.06
N PHE A 56 5.91 -3.67 -7.00
CA PHE A 56 5.20 -4.66 -7.81
C PHE A 56 6.17 -5.49 -8.65
N THR A 57 7.10 -4.86 -9.36
CA THR A 57 8.14 -5.58 -10.12
C THR A 57 8.96 -6.52 -9.22
N PHE A 58 9.29 -6.07 -8.00
CA PHE A 58 9.99 -6.90 -7.03
C PHE A 58 9.17 -8.11 -6.57
N LEU A 59 7.88 -7.94 -6.33
CA LEU A 59 6.97 -9.01 -5.91
C LEU A 59 6.70 -10.00 -7.04
N GLU A 60 6.49 -9.52 -8.26
CA GLU A 60 6.31 -10.40 -9.44
C GLU A 60 7.53 -11.29 -9.69
N GLY A 61 8.73 -10.74 -9.51
CA GLY A 61 9.97 -11.53 -9.54
C GLY A 61 10.07 -12.61 -8.45
N ARG A 62 9.11 -12.66 -7.51
CA ARG A 62 8.97 -13.67 -6.46
C ARG A 62 7.73 -14.53 -6.58
N GLY A 63 7.05 -14.44 -7.73
CA GLY A 63 5.87 -15.25 -8.03
C GLY A 63 4.55 -14.70 -7.48
N ILE A 64 4.52 -13.48 -6.93
CA ILE A 64 3.28 -12.83 -6.51
C ILE A 64 2.61 -12.23 -7.75
N ALA A 65 1.42 -12.71 -8.08
CA ALA A 65 0.63 -12.18 -9.19
C ALA A 65 0.05 -10.79 -8.84
N THR A 66 0.35 -9.78 -9.67
CA THR A 66 -0.14 -8.41 -9.47
C THR A 66 -0.90 -7.89 -10.69
N HIS A 67 -1.59 -6.79 -10.52
CA HIS A 67 -2.23 -6.08 -11.62
C HIS A 67 -1.25 -5.22 -12.44
N PHE A 68 -0.04 -5.00 -11.95
CA PHE A 68 0.96 -4.15 -12.59
C PHE A 68 1.37 -4.72 -13.95
N VAL A 69 1.53 -3.85 -14.95
CA VAL A 69 2.06 -4.21 -16.27
C VAL A 69 3.36 -3.47 -16.53
N GLU A 70 3.31 -2.13 -16.51
CA GLU A 70 4.49 -1.31 -16.74
C GLU A 70 4.30 0.12 -16.19
N LYS A 71 5.40 0.80 -15.93
CA LYS A 71 5.42 2.24 -15.64
C LYS A 71 5.39 3.00 -16.95
N LEU A 72 4.29 3.72 -17.21
CA LEU A 72 4.06 4.44 -18.46
C LEU A 72 4.73 5.82 -18.48
N SER A 73 4.69 6.54 -17.35
CA SER A 73 5.27 7.87 -17.19
C SER A 73 5.69 8.10 -15.74
N GLU A 74 6.10 9.32 -15.40
CA GLU A 74 6.41 9.66 -14.00
C GLU A 74 5.22 9.46 -13.07
N ARG A 75 3.98 9.74 -13.53
CA ARG A 75 2.75 9.68 -12.73
C ARG A 75 1.79 8.58 -13.12
N GLU A 76 2.12 7.78 -14.14
CA GLU A 76 1.20 6.80 -14.71
C GLU A 76 1.83 5.41 -14.78
N MET A 77 1.01 4.41 -14.51
CA MET A 77 1.32 3.01 -14.79
C MET A 77 0.16 2.35 -15.54
N VAL A 78 0.49 1.37 -16.35
CA VAL A 78 -0.49 0.47 -16.95
C VAL A 78 -0.74 -0.68 -15.98
N VAL A 79 -2.01 -0.98 -15.77
CA VAL A 79 -2.45 -2.05 -14.87
C VAL A 79 -3.52 -2.90 -15.55
N LYS A 80 -3.63 -4.17 -15.16
CA LYS A 80 -4.75 -5.02 -15.55
C LYS A 80 -6.04 -4.50 -14.93
N SER A 81 -7.14 -4.57 -15.66
CA SER A 81 -8.46 -4.23 -15.12
C SER A 81 -8.85 -5.23 -14.03
N LEU A 82 -9.27 -4.74 -12.87
CA LEU A 82 -9.69 -5.57 -11.74
C LEU A 82 -11.14 -5.31 -11.38
N GLU A 83 -11.90 -6.38 -11.18
CA GLU A 83 -13.10 -6.33 -10.35
C GLU A 83 -12.65 -6.35 -8.89
N ILE A 84 -12.64 -5.17 -8.25
CA ILE A 84 -12.13 -5.02 -6.88
C ILE A 84 -12.98 -5.82 -5.90
N ILE A 85 -12.32 -6.65 -5.08
CA ILE A 85 -12.94 -7.31 -3.94
C ILE A 85 -13.04 -6.29 -2.81
N PRO A 86 -14.25 -6.01 -2.28
CA PRO A 86 -14.45 -4.93 -1.32
C PRO A 86 -14.00 -5.31 0.11
N VAL A 87 -12.87 -6.00 0.20
CA VAL A 87 -12.22 -6.42 1.45
C VAL A 87 -10.76 -6.03 1.37
N GLU A 88 -10.32 -5.17 2.29
CA GLU A 88 -8.93 -4.81 2.45
C GLU A 88 -8.25 -5.78 3.42
N VAL A 89 -7.02 -6.18 3.09
CA VAL A 89 -6.17 -7.01 3.95
C VAL A 89 -5.08 -6.12 4.56
N VAL A 90 -5.06 -6.01 5.87
CA VAL A 90 -4.05 -5.21 6.59
C VAL A 90 -3.11 -6.14 7.33
N MET A 91 -1.82 -6.04 6.99
CA MET A 91 -0.74 -6.79 7.65
C MET A 91 -0.08 -5.91 8.71
N ARG A 92 0.11 -6.46 9.92
CA ARG A 92 0.73 -5.71 11.01
C ARG A 92 1.89 -6.48 11.62
N ASN A 93 3.05 -5.85 11.66
CA ASN A 93 4.30 -6.39 12.21
C ASN A 93 4.68 -5.72 13.54
N VAL A 94 4.27 -4.47 13.71
CA VAL A 94 4.54 -3.64 14.90
C VAL A 94 3.23 -2.98 15.32
N ALA A 95 2.98 -2.87 16.61
CA ALA A 95 1.80 -2.19 17.12
C ALA A 95 1.85 -0.69 16.81
N ALA A 96 0.87 -0.21 16.05
CA ALA A 96 0.74 1.20 15.70
C ALA A 96 -0.73 1.58 15.40
N GLY A 97 -1.02 2.85 15.40
CA GLY A 97 -2.30 3.42 14.98
C GLY A 97 -3.50 2.80 15.69
N SER A 98 -4.46 2.25 14.93
CA SER A 98 -5.70 1.69 15.49
C SER A 98 -5.47 0.41 16.29
N LEU A 99 -4.48 -0.40 15.94
CA LEU A 99 -4.15 -1.63 16.69
C LEU A 99 -3.71 -1.29 18.12
N SER A 100 -2.76 -0.37 18.28
CA SER A 100 -2.29 0.07 19.61
C SER A 100 -3.44 0.56 20.47
N LYS A 101 -4.33 1.38 19.89
CA LYS A 101 -5.50 1.93 20.62
C LYS A 101 -6.50 0.86 21.03
N ARG A 102 -6.84 -0.07 20.13
CA ARG A 102 -7.83 -1.12 20.40
C ARG A 102 -7.35 -2.14 21.44
N MET A 103 -6.08 -2.49 21.37
CA MET A 103 -5.50 -3.52 22.23
C MET A 103 -4.84 -2.99 23.49
N GLY A 104 -4.74 -1.66 23.64
CA GLY A 104 -4.06 -1.04 24.77
C GLY A 104 -2.56 -1.35 24.81
N ILE A 105 -1.93 -1.56 23.65
CA ILE A 105 -0.51 -1.89 23.50
C ILE A 105 0.25 -0.62 23.14
N GLU A 106 1.44 -0.45 23.71
CA GLU A 106 2.32 0.69 23.41
C GLU A 106 2.71 0.69 21.91
N GLU A 107 2.61 1.88 21.29
CA GLU A 107 3.06 2.07 19.90
C GLU A 107 4.56 1.77 19.79
N GLY A 108 4.93 0.97 18.79
CA GLY A 108 6.32 0.53 18.59
C GLY A 108 6.61 -0.88 19.13
N THR A 109 5.67 -1.50 19.85
CA THR A 109 5.83 -2.89 20.31
C THR A 109 5.87 -3.84 19.12
N THR A 110 6.96 -4.57 18.95
CA THR A 110 7.09 -5.63 17.94
C THR A 110 6.19 -6.80 18.27
N LEU A 111 5.41 -7.25 17.30
CA LEU A 111 4.51 -8.39 17.47
C LEU A 111 5.29 -9.69 17.36
N LYS A 112 4.91 -10.73 18.14
CA LYS A 112 5.54 -12.06 18.06
C LYS A 112 5.35 -12.73 16.71
N MET A 113 4.25 -12.43 16.05
CA MET A 113 3.89 -12.88 14.71
C MET A 113 3.08 -11.79 14.02
N PRO A 114 3.09 -11.71 12.69
CA PRO A 114 2.24 -10.78 11.96
C PRO A 114 0.76 -11.03 12.28
N ILE A 115 -0.01 -9.94 12.39
CA ILE A 115 -1.46 -9.99 12.50
C ILE A 115 -2.06 -9.64 11.14
N VAL A 116 -3.04 -10.44 10.71
CA VAL A 116 -3.90 -10.14 9.55
C VAL A 116 -5.21 -9.58 10.07
N GLU A 117 -5.63 -8.44 9.52
CA GLU A 117 -6.93 -7.82 9.80
C GLU A 117 -7.68 -7.60 8.48
N LEU A 118 -8.98 -7.79 8.50
CA LEU A 118 -9.86 -7.58 7.36
C LEU A 118 -10.74 -6.36 7.58
N TYR A 119 -10.87 -5.51 6.55
CA TYR A 119 -11.68 -4.31 6.59
C TYR A 119 -12.62 -4.27 5.39
N TYR A 120 -13.85 -3.81 5.61
CA TYR A 120 -14.77 -3.54 4.51
C TYR A 120 -14.38 -2.24 3.82
N LYS A 121 -14.05 -2.33 2.54
CA LYS A 121 -13.70 -1.16 1.71
C LYS A 121 -14.94 -0.32 1.45
N SER A 122 -15.16 0.66 2.30
CA SER A 122 -16.30 1.56 2.22
C SER A 122 -15.98 2.91 2.85
N ASP A 123 -15.49 3.85 2.05
CA ASP A 123 -15.19 5.22 2.47
C ASP A 123 -16.32 5.88 3.31
N PRO A 124 -17.62 5.75 2.92
CA PRO A 124 -18.70 6.35 3.70
C PRO A 124 -18.85 5.77 5.11
N LEU A 125 -18.40 4.54 5.33
CA LEU A 125 -18.45 3.85 6.63
C LEU A 125 -17.13 3.93 7.40
N GLY A 126 -16.08 4.55 6.82
CA GLY A 126 -14.76 4.67 7.43
C GLY A 126 -14.01 3.34 7.49
N ASP A 127 -14.19 2.48 6.50
CA ASP A 127 -13.54 1.17 6.33
C ASP A 127 -13.57 0.35 7.63
N PRO A 128 -14.76 -0.12 8.10
CA PRO A 128 -14.88 -0.83 9.35
C PRO A 128 -14.20 -2.19 9.31
N MET A 129 -13.61 -2.60 10.44
CA MET A 129 -13.08 -3.95 10.61
C MET A 129 -14.21 -4.97 10.53
N ILE A 130 -13.97 -6.04 9.80
CA ILE A 130 -14.91 -7.15 9.59
C ILE A 130 -14.22 -8.49 9.82
N ASN A 131 -14.98 -9.56 9.81
CA ASN A 131 -14.50 -10.93 9.85
C ASN A 131 -15.23 -11.79 8.82
N TYR A 132 -14.89 -13.06 8.72
CA TYR A 132 -15.48 -14.00 7.77
C TYR A 132 -17.00 -14.06 7.82
N TYR A 133 -17.63 -13.97 9.00
CA TYR A 133 -19.09 -14.00 9.13
C TYR A 133 -19.73 -12.78 8.47
N HIS A 134 -19.13 -11.59 8.58
CA HIS A 134 -19.61 -10.40 7.88
C HIS A 134 -19.47 -10.58 6.37
N ILE A 135 -18.31 -11.07 5.92
CA ILE A 135 -18.00 -11.24 4.50
C ILE A 135 -19.00 -12.21 3.85
N GLU A 136 -19.27 -13.34 4.48
CA GLU A 136 -20.22 -14.34 4.02
C GLU A 136 -21.67 -13.81 4.06
N ALA A 137 -22.08 -13.21 5.18
CA ALA A 137 -23.44 -12.72 5.37
C ALA A 137 -23.82 -11.61 4.38
N PHE A 138 -22.87 -10.74 4.05
CA PHE A 138 -23.08 -9.64 3.11
C PHE A 138 -22.62 -9.96 1.68
N LYS A 139 -22.14 -11.18 1.42
CA LYS A 139 -21.67 -11.64 0.11
C LYS A 139 -20.60 -10.71 -0.51
N LEU A 140 -19.66 -10.27 0.29
CA LEU A 140 -18.60 -9.38 -0.15
C LEU A 140 -17.53 -10.12 -0.98
N ALA A 141 -17.25 -11.36 -0.61
CA ALA A 141 -16.35 -12.28 -1.30
C ALA A 141 -16.68 -13.73 -0.92
N GLU A 142 -16.19 -14.68 -1.70
CA GLU A 142 -16.21 -16.09 -1.32
C GLU A 142 -15.12 -16.35 -0.25
N ARG A 143 -15.36 -17.31 0.64
CA ARG A 143 -14.41 -17.67 1.68
C ARG A 143 -13.03 -18.03 1.13
N SER A 144 -12.99 -18.84 0.07
CA SER A 144 -11.75 -19.25 -0.59
C SER A 144 -10.96 -18.08 -1.17
N GLU A 145 -11.64 -17.03 -1.63
CA GLU A 145 -10.99 -15.80 -2.10
C GLU A 145 -10.29 -15.07 -0.95
N VAL A 146 -10.96 -14.94 0.19
CA VAL A 146 -10.39 -14.28 1.37
C VAL A 146 -9.21 -15.08 1.92
N GLU A 147 -9.31 -16.41 1.97
CA GLU A 147 -8.20 -17.29 2.38
C GLU A 147 -6.99 -17.13 1.45
N GLU A 148 -7.22 -17.00 0.15
CA GLU A 148 -6.14 -16.73 -0.82
C GLU A 148 -5.55 -15.32 -0.64
N MET A 149 -6.38 -14.30 -0.40
CA MET A 149 -5.91 -12.93 -0.14
C MET A 149 -5.03 -12.86 1.13
N GLU A 150 -5.42 -13.58 2.20
CA GLU A 150 -4.63 -13.67 3.43
C GLU A 150 -3.30 -14.41 3.19
N ARG A 151 -3.34 -15.54 2.45
CA ARG A 151 -2.14 -16.30 2.09
C ARG A 151 -1.15 -15.44 1.31
N VAL A 152 -1.61 -14.78 0.26
CA VAL A 152 -0.79 -13.87 -0.54
C VAL A 152 -0.31 -12.69 0.31
N GLY A 153 -1.16 -12.14 1.17
CA GLY A 153 -0.79 -11.07 2.10
C GLY A 153 0.37 -11.45 3.01
N MET A 154 0.39 -12.67 3.55
CA MET A 154 1.49 -13.18 4.37
C MET A 154 2.79 -13.35 3.57
N GLU A 155 2.71 -13.82 2.31
CA GLU A 155 3.87 -13.91 1.42
C GLU A 155 4.43 -12.53 1.07
N VAL A 156 3.55 -11.59 0.70
CA VAL A 156 3.92 -10.18 0.46
C VAL A 156 4.58 -9.59 1.69
N ASN A 157 4.01 -9.83 2.88
CA ASN A 157 4.60 -9.34 4.14
C ASN A 157 6.02 -9.87 4.35
N THR A 158 6.24 -11.14 4.11
CA THR A 158 7.57 -11.76 4.25
C THR A 158 8.60 -11.12 3.32
N HIS A 159 8.22 -10.92 2.06
CA HIS A 159 9.10 -10.33 1.06
C HIS A 159 9.35 -8.84 1.30
N LEU A 160 8.30 -8.07 1.60
CA LEU A 160 8.43 -6.62 1.81
C LEU A 160 9.12 -6.29 3.13
N SER A 161 8.87 -7.03 4.21
CA SER A 161 9.58 -6.83 5.48
C SER A 161 11.09 -6.96 5.29
N ARG A 162 11.53 -8.00 4.59
CA ARG A 162 12.94 -8.18 4.26
C ARG A 162 13.46 -7.09 3.33
N PHE A 163 12.71 -6.75 2.28
CA PHE A 163 13.10 -5.71 1.32
C PHE A 163 13.35 -4.36 1.98
N PHE A 164 12.46 -3.96 2.88
CA PHE A 164 12.58 -2.71 3.62
C PHE A 164 13.68 -2.77 4.69
N ASP A 165 13.80 -3.91 5.41
CA ASP A 165 14.82 -4.10 6.44
C ASP A 165 16.25 -3.96 5.88
N GLU A 166 16.51 -4.55 4.71
CA GLU A 166 17.78 -4.43 3.97
C GLU A 166 18.09 -2.99 3.54
N ARG A 167 17.12 -2.08 3.63
CA ARG A 167 17.22 -0.64 3.27
C ARG A 167 17.10 0.29 4.46
N GLY A 168 17.21 -0.25 5.68
CA GLY A 168 17.15 0.52 6.91
C GLY A 168 15.75 1.11 7.17
N ILE A 169 14.70 0.41 6.76
CA ILE A 169 13.30 0.77 7.00
C ILE A 169 12.61 -0.38 7.72
N THR A 170 11.88 -0.07 8.79
CA THR A 170 10.95 -0.99 9.44
C THR A 170 9.57 -0.90 8.79
N LEU A 171 9.10 -2.00 8.21
CA LEU A 171 7.72 -2.12 7.73
C LEU A 171 6.81 -2.44 8.93
N VAL A 172 6.13 -1.42 9.42
CA VAL A 172 5.28 -1.49 10.63
C VAL A 172 3.96 -2.18 10.34
N ASP A 173 3.23 -1.66 9.38
CA ASP A 173 1.99 -2.24 8.84
C ASP A 173 1.73 -1.72 7.44
N PHE A 174 0.85 -2.39 6.71
CA PHE A 174 0.43 -1.95 5.39
C PHE A 174 -0.91 -2.58 5.00
N LYS A 175 -1.60 -1.91 4.09
CA LYS A 175 -2.86 -2.32 3.49
C LYS A 175 -2.63 -2.88 2.09
N LEU A 176 -3.33 -3.98 1.78
CA LEU A 176 -3.39 -4.57 0.45
C LEU A 176 -4.84 -4.61 -0.04
N GLU A 177 -5.02 -4.36 -1.31
CA GLU A 177 -6.28 -4.53 -2.01
C GLU A 177 -6.13 -5.56 -3.12
N PHE A 178 -7.17 -6.32 -3.35
CA PHE A 178 -7.19 -7.40 -4.32
C PHE A 178 -8.39 -7.27 -5.26
N GLY A 179 -8.26 -7.86 -6.42
CA GLY A 179 -9.37 -7.92 -7.36
C GLY A 179 -9.29 -9.14 -8.27
N ARG A 180 -10.41 -9.43 -8.92
CA ARG A 180 -10.54 -10.53 -9.88
C ARG A 180 -10.16 -10.04 -11.27
N HIS A 181 -9.35 -10.82 -11.96
CA HIS A 181 -9.03 -10.64 -13.36
C HIS A 181 -9.02 -12.01 -14.06
N LYS A 182 -9.96 -12.22 -14.99
CA LYS A 182 -10.05 -13.49 -15.77
C LYS A 182 -10.07 -14.76 -14.90
N GLY A 183 -10.70 -14.69 -13.74
CA GLY A 183 -10.83 -15.83 -12.81
C GLY A 183 -9.68 -16.00 -11.83
N GLU A 184 -8.68 -15.14 -11.88
CA GLU A 184 -7.55 -15.12 -10.93
C GLU A 184 -7.68 -13.95 -9.96
N ILE A 185 -7.19 -14.13 -8.73
CA ILE A 185 -7.08 -13.05 -7.74
C ILE A 185 -5.70 -12.43 -7.87
N LEU A 186 -5.67 -11.14 -8.13
CA LEU A 186 -4.42 -10.37 -8.26
C LEU A 186 -4.33 -9.32 -7.15
N LEU A 187 -3.11 -9.10 -6.69
CA LEU A 187 -2.78 -7.95 -5.87
C LEU A 187 -2.87 -6.69 -6.71
N GLY A 188 -3.64 -5.73 -6.24
CA GLY A 188 -3.92 -4.48 -6.94
C GLY A 188 -3.58 -3.23 -6.14
N ASP A 189 -4.24 -2.14 -6.48
CA ASP A 189 -4.15 -0.83 -5.88
C ASP A 189 -2.73 -0.23 -5.94
N GLU A 190 -2.08 -0.01 -4.81
CA GLU A 190 -0.73 0.54 -4.69
C GLU A 190 -0.03 0.04 -3.43
N ILE A 191 1.30 0.04 -3.46
CA ILE A 191 2.14 -0.15 -2.27
C ILE A 191 3.02 1.09 -2.14
N THR A 192 2.64 2.00 -1.24
CA THR A 192 3.23 3.34 -1.11
C THR A 192 3.22 3.81 0.34
N PRO A 193 3.92 4.89 0.68
CA PRO A 193 3.83 5.51 2.01
C PRO A 193 2.43 5.99 2.40
N ASP A 194 1.47 6.04 1.45
CA ASP A 194 0.06 6.34 1.75
C ASP A 194 -0.65 5.15 2.42
N GLY A 195 -0.33 3.93 2.01
CA GLY A 195 -0.91 2.67 2.50
C GLY A 195 -0.02 1.88 3.46
N CYS A 196 1.26 2.27 3.61
CA CYS A 196 2.23 1.61 4.49
C CYS A 196 2.65 2.55 5.61
N ARG A 197 2.82 2.01 6.84
CA ARG A 197 3.63 2.67 7.87
C ARG A 197 5.07 2.20 7.76
N LEU A 198 5.94 3.16 7.50
CA LEU A 198 7.37 2.95 7.29
C LEU A 198 8.13 3.82 8.28
N TRP A 199 8.93 3.19 9.12
CA TRP A 199 9.76 3.91 10.09
C TRP A 199 11.23 3.71 9.79
N ASP A 200 12.03 4.73 10.01
CA ASP A 200 13.48 4.58 9.98
C ASP A 200 13.90 3.54 11.04
N LYS A 201 14.74 2.59 10.64
CA LYS A 201 15.08 1.45 11.49
C LYS A 201 15.92 1.84 12.71
N GLU A 202 16.72 2.87 12.61
CA GLU A 202 17.63 3.30 13.69
C GLU A 202 16.94 4.29 14.63
N THR A 203 16.21 5.25 14.08
CA THR A 203 15.63 6.38 14.83
C THR A 203 14.18 6.17 15.19
N SER A 204 13.49 5.22 14.54
CA SER A 204 12.04 5.03 14.61
C SER A 204 11.22 6.24 14.14
N GLU A 205 11.85 7.18 13.42
CA GLU A 205 11.14 8.30 12.81
C GLU A 205 10.17 7.80 11.73
N LYS A 206 8.98 8.38 11.71
CA LYS A 206 7.94 8.06 10.72
C LYS A 206 8.34 8.63 9.35
N MET A 207 8.27 7.78 8.31
CA MET A 207 8.64 8.12 6.93
C MET A 207 7.45 8.03 5.97
N ASP A 208 6.24 8.00 6.49
CA ASP A 208 5.00 7.72 5.79
C ASP A 208 3.94 8.81 6.03
N LYS A 209 2.71 8.54 5.60
CA LYS A 209 1.56 9.45 5.71
C LYS A 209 1.21 9.86 7.15
N ASP A 210 1.71 9.15 8.17
CA ASP A 210 1.50 9.57 9.55
C ASP A 210 2.16 10.93 9.85
N ARG A 211 3.21 11.32 9.11
CA ARG A 211 3.76 12.69 9.20
C ARG A 211 2.72 13.74 8.82
N PHE A 212 1.97 13.50 7.74
CA PHE A 212 0.86 14.37 7.35
C PHE A 212 -0.31 14.29 8.33
N ARG A 213 -0.69 13.08 8.77
CA ARG A 213 -1.80 12.88 9.72
C ARG A 213 -1.57 13.61 11.04
N ARG A 214 -0.33 13.59 11.55
CA ARG A 214 0.05 14.06 12.90
C ARG A 214 0.77 15.42 12.91
N ASP A 215 0.84 16.12 11.78
CA ASP A 215 1.53 17.42 11.62
C ASP A 215 3.00 17.40 12.07
N LEU A 216 3.73 16.34 11.74
CA LEU A 216 5.12 16.16 12.15
C LEU A 216 6.13 16.93 11.27
N GLY A 217 5.66 17.58 10.20
CA GLY A 217 6.51 18.27 9.21
C GLY A 217 7.35 17.33 8.34
N LYS A 218 8.14 17.89 7.43
CA LYS A 218 9.07 17.15 6.53
C LYS A 218 8.41 15.99 5.79
N VAL A 219 7.16 16.18 5.33
CA VAL A 219 6.39 15.11 4.67
C VAL A 219 7.03 14.77 3.33
N GLU A 220 7.28 15.79 2.50
CA GLU A 220 7.87 15.65 1.18
C GLU A 220 9.26 15.03 1.23
N GLU A 221 10.11 15.49 2.16
CA GLU A 221 11.46 14.95 2.34
C GLU A 221 11.44 13.47 2.74
N SER A 222 10.51 13.08 3.61
CA SER A 222 10.35 11.69 4.03
C SER A 222 9.91 10.79 2.88
N TYR A 223 8.98 11.24 2.04
CA TYR A 223 8.54 10.50 0.85
C TYR A 223 9.69 10.34 -0.16
N ARG A 224 10.45 11.41 -0.42
CA ARG A 224 11.64 11.36 -1.29
C ARG A 224 12.69 10.39 -0.74
N GLU A 225 12.91 10.39 0.58
CA GLU A 225 13.88 9.48 1.21
C GLU A 225 13.44 8.01 1.09
N VAL A 226 12.14 7.70 1.27
CA VAL A 226 11.60 6.35 1.02
C VAL A 226 11.84 5.95 -0.44
N ALA A 227 11.55 6.82 -1.40
CA ALA A 227 11.77 6.53 -2.82
C ALA A 227 13.26 6.26 -3.10
N ARG A 228 14.16 7.09 -2.56
CA ARG A 228 15.59 6.90 -2.68
C ARG A 228 16.03 5.52 -2.15
N LYS A 229 15.60 5.15 -0.94
CA LYS A 229 15.93 3.86 -0.31
C LYS A 229 15.32 2.68 -1.10
N VAL A 230 14.10 2.79 -1.58
CA VAL A 230 13.42 1.74 -2.37
C VAL A 230 14.08 1.51 -3.72
N CYS A 231 14.57 2.58 -4.37
CA CYS A 231 15.20 2.49 -5.69
C CYS A 231 16.69 2.14 -5.61
N SER A 232 17.32 2.25 -4.43
CA SER A 232 18.71 1.88 -4.24
C SER A 232 18.92 0.37 -4.26
N PRO A 233 20.10 -0.13 -4.71
CA PRO A 233 20.48 -1.52 -4.51
C PRO A 233 20.44 -1.91 -3.02
N ALA A 234 20.13 -3.17 -2.71
CA ALA A 234 20.25 -3.68 -1.34
C ALA A 234 21.75 -3.61 -0.90
N GLY A 235 22.01 -3.10 0.31
CA GLY A 235 23.35 -3.11 0.89
C GLY A 235 24.27 -1.96 0.51
N GLY A 236 23.77 -0.84 0.00
CA GLY A 236 24.54 0.38 -0.18
C GLY A 236 24.80 1.08 1.17
N ALA A 237 25.70 0.54 2.00
CA ALA A 237 26.39 1.35 2.98
C ALA A 237 27.12 2.46 2.21
N ALA A 238 26.87 3.71 2.59
CA ALA A 238 27.63 4.84 2.07
C ALA A 238 29.12 4.55 2.30
N GLY A 239 29.84 4.26 1.21
CA GLY A 239 31.28 4.30 1.23
C GLY A 239 31.68 5.74 1.55
N GLY A 240 32.10 5.98 2.78
CA GLY A 240 32.76 7.22 3.13
C GLY A 240 34.04 7.29 2.31
N GLU A 241 34.07 8.25 1.42
CA GLU A 241 35.36 8.70 0.87
C GLU A 241 36.08 9.44 2.00
N GLY A 242 37.23 8.87 2.42
CA GLY A 242 38.18 9.51 3.29
C GLY A 242 39.02 10.55 2.54
#